data_d6a6ba06b15fad589b66d54f02b0ff8b
#
_entry.id   d6a6ba06b15fad589b66d54f02b0ff8b
#
_cell.length_a   1.000
_cell.length_b   1.000
_cell.length_c   1.000
_cell.angle_alpha   90.00
_cell.angle_beta   90.00
_cell.angle_gamma   90.00
#
_symmetry.space_group_name_H-M   'P 1'
#
loop_
_entity.id
_entity.type
_entity.pdbx_description
1 polymer ?
#
loop_
_entity_poly.entity_id
_entity_poly.type
_entity_poly.pdbx_seq_one_letter_code
_entity_poly.pdbx_strand_id
1 'polypeptide(L)'
;MILRAKYLITGDGRTCLQDQAVYLDKEGKIGWIGDAAEAAGRYPEEMVKDYGEATILPGLFDMHVHFGYYYSQPDLDNYDDYMVAYYALEQAKQSLRLGITTVRDLSCPPNLMKQLRLAGQKGYVTVPRIIHADAGICMTGGHGHQDGVEEADSPWGVRAAIRRQLRAGADWVKILTSNRGDIPEFTQEELDAAVDEAHRQGVKIAVHSDRKSTRLNSSHRCISYAVFCLKK
;
A
#
# COMPACT_ATOMS: atom_id res chain seq x y z
N MET A 1 19.91 16.19 13.52
CA MET A 1 20.87 15.22 12.90
C MET A 1 21.05 15.56 11.42
N ILE A 2 22.29 15.53 10.93
CA ILE A 2 22.61 15.79 9.52
C ILE A 2 22.91 14.46 8.83
N LEU A 3 22.28 14.21 7.69
CA LEU A 3 22.60 13.10 6.79
C LEU A 3 23.37 13.65 5.60
N ARG A 4 24.51 13.07 5.29
CA ARG A 4 25.34 13.46 4.16
C ARG A 4 25.56 12.28 3.23
N ALA A 5 25.50 12.52 1.92
CA ALA A 5 25.86 11.53 0.90
C ALA A 5 26.27 12.25 -0.39
N LYS A 6 26.96 11.55 -1.28
CA LYS A 6 27.37 12.10 -2.56
C LYS A 6 26.21 12.50 -3.44
N TYR A 7 25.16 11.71 -3.46
CA TYR A 7 23.97 11.97 -4.29
C TYR A 7 22.71 12.14 -3.45
N LEU A 8 21.86 13.08 -3.85
CA LEU A 8 20.54 13.29 -3.27
C LEU A 8 19.50 13.36 -4.38
N ILE A 9 18.57 12.41 -4.38
CA ILE A 9 17.39 12.40 -5.25
C ILE A 9 16.22 13.02 -4.50
N THR A 10 15.63 14.09 -5.07
CA THR A 10 14.57 14.84 -4.37
C THR A 10 13.19 14.20 -4.45
N GLY A 11 12.99 13.22 -5.36
CA GLY A 11 11.72 12.52 -5.56
C GLY A 11 10.77 13.21 -6.56
N ASP A 12 11.18 14.29 -7.19
CA ASP A 12 10.44 14.99 -8.27
C ASP A 12 10.54 14.28 -9.65
N GLY A 13 11.30 13.18 -9.71
CA GLY A 13 11.55 12.41 -10.93
C GLY A 13 12.55 13.04 -11.91
N ARG A 14 13.22 14.13 -11.53
CA ARG A 14 14.12 14.89 -12.41
C ARG A 14 15.42 15.32 -11.75
N THR A 15 15.39 15.63 -10.47
CA THR A 15 16.49 16.28 -9.77
C THR A 15 17.34 15.27 -9.01
N CYS A 16 18.63 15.22 -9.38
CA CYS A 16 19.68 14.56 -8.65
C CYS A 16 20.77 15.58 -8.32
N LEU A 17 20.94 15.87 -7.06
CA LEU A 17 21.93 16.82 -6.55
C LEU A 17 23.18 16.07 -6.09
N GLN A 18 24.35 16.73 -6.10
CA GLN A 18 25.60 16.18 -5.61
C GLN A 18 26.08 16.93 -4.37
N ASP A 19 26.82 16.21 -3.53
CA ASP A 19 27.46 16.76 -2.32
C ASP A 19 26.53 17.57 -1.43
N GLN A 20 25.31 17.08 -1.25
CA GLN A 20 24.29 17.71 -0.41
C GLN A 20 24.19 17.04 0.96
N ALA A 21 23.69 17.83 1.92
CA ALA A 21 23.29 17.33 3.23
C ALA A 21 21.81 17.61 3.49
N VAL A 22 21.20 16.71 4.26
CA VAL A 22 19.82 16.81 4.73
C VAL A 22 19.84 16.96 6.24
N TYR A 23 19.32 18.06 6.75
CA TYR A 23 19.11 18.24 8.18
C TYR A 23 17.74 17.72 8.59
N LEU A 24 17.71 16.81 9.55
CA LEU A 24 16.51 16.33 10.22
C LEU A 24 16.38 17.02 11.58
N ASP A 25 15.23 17.64 11.82
CA ASP A 25 14.89 18.24 13.11
C ASP A 25 14.63 17.19 14.20
N LYS A 26 14.28 17.65 15.41
CA LYS A 26 13.99 16.76 16.56
C LYS A 26 12.74 15.91 16.39
N GLU A 27 11.84 16.30 15.46
CA GLU A 27 10.64 15.54 15.10
C GLU A 27 10.89 14.56 13.94
N GLY A 28 12.12 14.52 13.40
CA GLY A 28 12.51 13.68 12.27
C GLY A 28 12.04 14.24 10.91
N LYS A 29 11.65 15.51 10.85
CA LYS A 29 11.28 16.17 9.60
C LYS A 29 12.50 16.79 8.92
N ILE A 30 12.43 16.90 7.59
CA ILE A 30 13.45 17.59 6.80
C ILE A 30 13.30 19.09 7.07
N GLY A 31 14.25 19.65 7.82
CA GLY A 31 14.30 21.07 8.14
C GLY A 31 15.12 21.88 7.13
N TRP A 32 16.08 21.24 6.45
CA TRP A 32 16.94 21.90 5.47
C TRP A 32 17.61 20.90 4.53
N ILE A 33 17.85 21.33 3.30
CA ILE A 33 18.67 20.65 2.31
C ILE A 33 19.59 21.71 1.71
N GLY A 34 20.88 21.40 1.56
CA GLY A 34 21.86 22.30 0.96
C GLY A 34 23.24 21.71 0.88
N ASP A 35 24.22 22.51 0.50
CA ASP A 35 25.61 22.08 0.34
C ASP A 35 26.17 21.43 1.61
N ALA A 36 26.78 20.29 1.45
CA ALA A 36 27.33 19.53 2.57
C ALA A 36 28.46 20.28 3.30
N ALA A 37 29.17 21.18 2.63
CA ALA A 37 30.21 22.00 3.25
C ALA A 37 29.63 23.07 4.19
N GLU A 38 28.42 23.55 3.91
CA GLU A 38 27.75 24.56 4.74
C GLU A 38 27.06 23.96 5.98
N ALA A 39 26.73 22.69 5.93
CA ALA A 39 25.90 22.01 6.93
C ALA A 39 26.50 22.11 8.35
N ALA A 40 27.79 21.86 8.50
CA ALA A 40 28.48 21.90 9.79
C ALA A 40 28.51 23.30 10.41
N GLY A 41 28.69 24.34 9.59
CA GLY A 41 28.65 25.74 10.06
C GLY A 41 27.24 26.20 10.43
N ARG A 42 26.22 25.68 9.75
CA ARG A 42 24.82 26.01 10.01
C ARG A 42 24.23 25.30 11.23
N TYR A 43 24.69 24.09 11.49
CA TYR A 43 24.20 23.22 12.59
C TYR A 43 25.37 22.60 13.37
N PRO A 44 26.19 23.42 14.06
CA PRO A 44 27.46 22.97 14.67
C PRO A 44 27.28 21.95 15.78
N GLU A 45 26.13 21.92 16.44
CA GLU A 45 25.83 20.99 17.53
C GLU A 45 25.20 19.66 17.05
N GLU A 46 24.94 19.53 15.75
CA GLU A 46 24.23 18.35 15.24
C GLU A 46 25.17 17.24 14.79
N MET A 47 24.81 16.01 15.14
CA MET A 47 25.55 14.83 14.70
C MET A 47 25.45 14.66 13.19
N VAL A 48 26.61 14.47 12.56
CA VAL A 48 26.68 14.20 11.11
C VAL A 48 26.80 12.69 10.90
N LYS A 49 25.92 12.13 10.09
CA LYS A 49 26.02 10.76 9.58
C LYS A 49 26.36 10.80 8.10
N ASP A 50 27.61 10.46 7.78
CA ASP A 50 28.13 10.48 6.42
C ASP A 50 28.02 9.09 5.80
N TYR A 51 27.35 8.99 4.67
CA TYR A 51 27.16 7.76 3.88
C TYR A 51 28.13 7.67 2.68
N GLY A 52 29.08 8.60 2.56
CA GLY A 52 30.07 8.60 1.49
C GLY A 52 29.46 8.66 0.10
N GLU A 53 29.88 7.72 -0.75
CA GLU A 53 29.44 7.62 -2.16
C GLU A 53 27.98 7.16 -2.36
N ALA A 54 27.23 6.96 -1.27
CA ALA A 54 25.84 6.52 -1.36
C ALA A 54 24.90 7.60 -1.92
N THR A 55 23.66 7.21 -2.14
CA THR A 55 22.57 8.09 -2.56
C THR A 55 21.51 8.16 -1.47
N ILE A 56 21.14 9.35 -1.03
CA ILE A 56 19.94 9.60 -0.23
C ILE A 56 18.77 9.82 -1.17
N LEU A 57 17.67 9.12 -0.93
CA LEU A 57 16.43 9.27 -1.68
C LEU A 57 15.22 9.15 -0.75
N PRO A 58 14.04 9.68 -1.13
CA PRO A 58 12.81 9.43 -0.41
C PRO A 58 12.51 7.94 -0.31
N GLY A 59 11.90 7.51 0.79
CA GLY A 59 11.47 6.12 0.94
C GLY A 59 10.57 5.68 -0.23
N LEU A 60 10.76 4.45 -0.68
CA LEU A 60 10.01 3.88 -1.80
C LEU A 60 8.57 3.54 -1.39
N PHE A 61 7.69 3.48 -2.38
CA PHE A 61 6.28 3.13 -2.23
C PHE A 61 6.00 1.83 -2.98
N ASP A 62 5.42 0.83 -2.31
CA ASP A 62 4.80 -0.30 -2.98
C ASP A 62 3.28 -0.20 -2.86
N MET A 63 2.63 0.07 -3.98
CA MET A 63 1.20 0.38 -4.01
C MET A 63 0.33 -0.84 -4.29
N HIS A 64 0.89 -2.07 -4.27
CA HIS A 64 0.12 -3.29 -4.41
C HIS A 64 0.82 -4.49 -3.74
N VAL A 65 0.53 -4.67 -2.48
CA VAL A 65 1.00 -5.82 -1.69
C VAL A 65 -0.19 -6.61 -1.12
N HIS A 66 0.11 -7.83 -0.65
CA HIS A 66 -0.81 -8.74 0.02
C HIS A 66 -0.06 -9.44 1.16
N PHE A 67 0.17 -8.75 2.27
CA PHE A 67 1.00 -9.27 3.37
C PHE A 67 0.37 -10.45 4.12
N GLY A 68 -0.93 -10.59 4.05
CA GLY A 68 -1.64 -11.69 4.68
C GLY A 68 -1.77 -12.94 3.82
N TYR A 69 -1.30 -12.91 2.57
CA TYR A 69 -1.37 -14.06 1.66
C TYR A 69 0.01 -14.64 1.41
N TYR A 70 0.13 -15.94 1.50
CA TYR A 70 1.38 -16.68 1.53
C TYR A 70 1.46 -17.75 0.42
N TYR A 71 1.03 -17.40 -0.78
CA TYR A 71 0.94 -18.28 -1.96
C TYR A 71 2.18 -19.11 -2.29
N SER A 72 3.33 -18.77 -1.73
CA SER A 72 4.58 -19.50 -1.95
C SER A 72 5.01 -20.39 -0.78
N GLN A 73 4.20 -20.51 0.26
CA GLN A 73 4.54 -21.34 1.42
C GLN A 73 3.90 -22.73 1.29
N PRO A 74 4.66 -23.82 1.47
CA PRO A 74 4.13 -25.18 1.30
C PRO A 74 3.22 -25.67 2.46
N ASP A 75 3.25 -24.99 3.61
CA ASP A 75 2.62 -25.46 4.86
C ASP A 75 1.37 -24.63 5.26
N LEU A 76 0.67 -24.11 4.28
CA LEU A 76 -0.44 -23.14 4.46
C LEU A 76 -1.56 -23.61 5.38
N ASP A 77 -1.92 -24.88 5.28
CA ASP A 77 -3.04 -25.48 6.01
C ASP A 77 -2.82 -25.48 7.54
N ASN A 78 -1.59 -25.18 7.98
CA ASN A 78 -1.23 -25.13 9.39
C ASN A 78 -1.18 -23.71 9.98
N TYR A 79 -1.47 -22.68 9.17
CA TYR A 79 -1.40 -21.28 9.62
C TYR A 79 -2.74 -20.84 10.21
N ASP A 80 -2.73 -20.58 11.51
CA ASP A 80 -3.81 -19.87 12.18
C ASP A 80 -3.63 -18.33 12.05
N ASP A 81 -4.58 -17.57 12.58
CA ASP A 81 -4.57 -16.11 12.52
C ASP A 81 -3.30 -15.50 13.14
N TYR A 82 -2.72 -16.15 14.16
CA TYR A 82 -1.50 -15.68 14.80
C TYR A 82 -0.29 -15.86 13.89
N MET A 83 -0.20 -17.02 13.25
CA MET A 83 0.88 -17.31 12.31
C MET A 83 0.82 -16.39 11.09
N VAL A 84 -0.37 -16.14 10.57
CA VAL A 84 -0.62 -15.17 9.49
C VAL A 84 -0.18 -13.77 9.91
N ALA A 85 -0.45 -13.36 11.14
CA ALA A 85 -0.01 -12.05 11.66
C ALA A 85 1.52 -11.94 11.77
N TYR A 86 2.21 -12.99 12.23
CA TYR A 86 3.68 -13.02 12.27
C TYR A 86 4.27 -13.01 10.87
N TYR A 87 3.69 -13.75 9.95
CA TYR A 87 4.12 -13.73 8.55
C TYR A 87 3.97 -12.33 7.93
N ALA A 88 2.81 -11.70 8.09
CA ALA A 88 2.57 -10.35 7.60
C ALA A 88 3.55 -9.32 8.21
N LEU A 89 3.86 -9.44 9.50
CA LEU A 89 4.86 -8.60 10.16
C LEU A 89 6.25 -8.76 9.54
N GLU A 90 6.68 -10.00 9.23
CA GLU A 90 7.97 -10.24 8.60
C GLU A 90 8.02 -9.68 7.17
N GLN A 91 6.95 -9.82 6.38
CA GLN A 91 6.85 -9.20 5.04
C GLN A 91 6.95 -7.67 5.12
N ALA A 92 6.30 -7.07 6.10
CA ALA A 92 6.37 -5.63 6.33
C ALA A 92 7.80 -5.17 6.71
N LYS A 93 8.50 -5.95 7.55
CA LYS A 93 9.91 -5.68 7.89
C LYS A 93 10.84 -5.85 6.70
N GLN A 94 10.63 -6.86 5.86
CA GLN A 94 11.40 -7.04 4.63
C GLN A 94 11.22 -5.86 3.68
N SER A 95 10.00 -5.34 3.54
CA SER A 95 9.74 -4.13 2.76
C SER A 95 10.58 -2.95 3.25
N LEU A 96 10.66 -2.72 4.57
CA LEU A 96 11.52 -1.67 5.13
C LEU A 96 13.01 -1.90 4.84
N ARG A 97 13.50 -3.15 4.93
CA ARG A 97 14.91 -3.48 4.60
C ARG A 97 15.25 -3.16 3.14
N LEU A 98 14.24 -3.21 2.25
CA LEU A 98 14.38 -2.84 0.84
C LEU A 98 14.16 -1.34 0.57
N GLY A 99 13.97 -0.53 1.61
CA GLY A 99 13.73 0.91 1.49
C GLY A 99 12.29 1.29 1.16
N ILE A 100 11.35 0.34 1.16
CA ILE A 100 9.92 0.61 0.97
C ILE A 100 9.33 1.07 2.30
N THR A 101 9.04 2.36 2.39
CA THR A 101 8.57 3.01 3.63
C THR A 101 7.06 3.19 3.67
N THR A 102 6.39 2.98 2.54
CA THR A 102 4.93 3.03 2.42
C THR A 102 4.44 1.88 1.56
N VAL A 103 3.42 1.18 2.03
CA VAL A 103 2.77 0.09 1.29
C VAL A 103 1.28 0.34 1.20
N ARG A 104 0.68 -0.16 0.11
CA ARG A 104 -0.78 -0.28 -0.02
C ARG A 104 -1.16 -1.74 -0.17
N ASP A 105 -1.73 -2.30 0.90
CA ASP A 105 -2.26 -3.66 0.88
C ASP A 105 -3.67 -3.66 0.29
N LEU A 106 -3.84 -4.37 -0.80
CA LEU A 106 -5.08 -4.43 -1.58
C LEU A 106 -5.79 -5.79 -1.46
N SER A 107 -5.93 -6.27 -0.32
CA SER A 107 -6.65 -7.45 0.16
C SER A 107 -5.77 -8.29 1.10
N CYS A 108 -6.30 -8.55 2.26
CA CYS A 108 -5.71 -9.40 3.29
C CYS A 108 -6.83 -10.03 4.13
N PRO A 109 -6.55 -11.00 4.99
CA PRO A 109 -7.52 -11.45 5.97
C PRO A 109 -8.09 -10.27 6.79
N PRO A 110 -9.40 -10.30 7.13
CA PRO A 110 -10.09 -9.19 7.79
C PRO A 110 -9.37 -8.67 9.04
N ASN A 111 -9.29 -7.37 9.20
CA ASN A 111 -8.62 -6.66 10.30
C ASN A 111 -7.10 -6.81 10.41
N LEU A 112 -6.43 -7.67 9.65
CA LEU A 112 -4.99 -7.94 9.79
C LEU A 112 -4.16 -6.67 9.62
N MET A 113 -4.31 -5.95 8.52
CA MET A 113 -3.53 -4.73 8.25
C MET A 113 -3.88 -3.60 9.20
N LYS A 114 -5.13 -3.50 9.63
CA LYS A 114 -5.53 -2.56 10.69
C LYS A 114 -4.76 -2.79 11.99
N GLN A 115 -4.67 -4.05 12.44
CA GLN A 115 -3.96 -4.38 13.67
C GLN A 115 -2.45 -4.19 13.53
N LEU A 116 -1.86 -4.56 12.39
CA LEU A 116 -0.44 -4.35 12.13
C LEU A 116 -0.09 -2.85 12.10
N ARG A 117 -0.92 -2.03 11.45
CA ARG A 117 -0.81 -0.57 11.46
C ARG A 117 -0.90 0.01 12.88
N LEU A 118 -1.87 -0.46 13.66
CA LEU A 118 -2.04 -0.03 15.05
C LEU A 118 -0.82 -0.39 15.91
N ALA A 119 -0.29 -1.61 15.76
CA ALA A 119 0.92 -2.05 16.46
C ALA A 119 2.13 -1.17 16.11
N GLY A 120 2.27 -0.78 14.85
CA GLY A 120 3.28 0.19 14.41
C GLY A 120 3.09 1.57 15.05
N GLN A 121 1.87 2.11 15.05
CA GLN A 121 1.55 3.40 15.67
C GLN A 121 1.81 3.42 17.19
N LYS A 122 1.62 2.28 17.85
CA LYS A 122 1.91 2.11 19.28
C LYS A 122 3.40 1.87 19.58
N GLY A 123 4.24 1.72 18.55
CA GLY A 123 5.66 1.44 18.72
C GLY A 123 5.99 0.01 19.15
N TYR A 124 5.03 -0.92 19.08
CA TYR A 124 5.27 -2.33 19.42
C TYR A 124 6.10 -3.03 18.33
N VAL A 125 5.97 -2.59 17.10
CA VAL A 125 6.71 -3.11 15.95
C VAL A 125 7.12 -1.98 15.03
N THR A 126 8.19 -2.18 14.25
CA THR A 126 8.60 -1.27 13.19
C THR A 126 8.12 -1.81 11.85
N VAL A 127 7.23 -1.07 11.19
CA VAL A 127 6.61 -1.43 9.90
C VAL A 127 6.53 -0.20 9.00
N PRO A 128 6.39 -0.36 7.67
CA PRO A 128 6.10 0.76 6.77
C PRO A 128 4.80 1.47 7.15
N ARG A 129 4.60 2.64 6.60
CA ARG A 129 3.26 3.25 6.58
C ARG A 129 2.31 2.36 5.79
N ILE A 130 1.25 1.89 6.43
CA ILE A 130 0.28 0.96 5.83
C ILE A 130 -0.99 1.71 5.44
N ILE A 131 -1.34 1.62 4.15
CA ILE A 131 -2.63 1.98 3.58
C ILE A 131 -3.28 0.64 3.19
N HIS A 132 -4.55 0.39 3.49
CA HIS A 132 -5.13 -0.92 3.21
C HIS A 132 -6.59 -0.86 2.73
N ALA A 133 -6.99 -1.92 2.03
CA ALA A 133 -8.36 -2.14 1.57
C ALA A 133 -9.12 -3.17 2.42
N ASP A 134 -8.50 -3.64 3.52
CA ASP A 134 -9.00 -4.76 4.33
C ASP A 134 -9.19 -6.04 3.46
N ALA A 135 -10.24 -6.81 3.68
CA ALA A 135 -10.59 -7.93 2.81
C ALA A 135 -11.03 -7.45 1.44
N GLY A 136 -10.68 -7.91 0.35
CA GLY A 136 -11.26 -7.56 -0.96
C GLY A 136 -12.74 -7.95 -1.02
N ILE A 137 -13.42 -7.60 -2.10
CA ILE A 137 -14.81 -7.99 -2.37
C ILE A 137 -14.84 -8.77 -3.68
N CYS A 138 -15.45 -9.96 -3.68
CA CYS A 138 -15.74 -10.76 -4.87
C CYS A 138 -17.22 -11.14 -4.93
N MET A 139 -17.68 -11.67 -6.06
CA MET A 139 -18.99 -12.32 -6.09
C MET A 139 -18.96 -13.65 -5.33
N THR A 140 -20.11 -14.22 -5.00
CA THR A 140 -20.20 -15.55 -4.39
C THR A 140 -19.45 -16.60 -5.22
N GLY A 141 -18.47 -17.27 -4.62
CA GLY A 141 -17.57 -18.24 -5.28
C GLY A 141 -16.58 -17.60 -6.27
N GLY A 142 -16.39 -16.29 -6.23
CA GLY A 142 -15.47 -15.53 -7.09
C GLY A 142 -14.01 -15.59 -6.66
N HIS A 143 -13.21 -14.71 -7.23
CA HIS A 143 -11.75 -14.66 -7.01
C HIS A 143 -11.40 -14.41 -5.54
N GLY A 144 -10.70 -15.34 -4.94
CA GLY A 144 -10.21 -15.24 -3.54
C GLY A 144 -11.25 -15.59 -2.48
N HIS A 145 -12.42 -16.13 -2.85
CA HIS A 145 -13.48 -16.51 -1.89
C HIS A 145 -12.98 -17.43 -0.77
N GLN A 146 -11.96 -18.25 -1.04
CA GLN A 146 -11.35 -19.15 -0.05
C GLN A 146 -10.32 -18.47 0.87
N ASP A 147 -9.88 -17.27 0.52
CA ASP A 147 -8.80 -16.54 1.19
C ASP A 147 -9.32 -15.45 2.16
N GLY A 148 -10.58 -15.54 2.58
CA GLY A 148 -11.20 -14.55 3.47
C GLY A 148 -11.63 -13.25 2.80
N VAL A 149 -11.72 -13.24 1.46
CA VAL A 149 -12.33 -12.16 0.68
C VAL A 149 -13.83 -12.13 0.96
N GLU A 150 -14.40 -10.94 1.10
CA GLU A 150 -15.83 -10.75 1.38
C GLU A 150 -16.66 -11.02 0.12
N GLU A 151 -17.58 -11.97 0.21
CA GLU A 151 -18.50 -12.27 -0.89
C GLU A 151 -19.72 -11.33 -0.87
N ALA A 152 -20.04 -10.74 -2.03
CA ALA A 152 -21.16 -9.85 -2.17
C ALA A 152 -21.75 -9.89 -3.58
N ASP A 153 -23.05 -10.11 -3.67
CA ASP A 153 -23.82 -10.14 -4.90
C ASP A 153 -24.86 -9.00 -4.89
N SER A 154 -25.25 -8.57 -6.05
CA SER A 154 -26.14 -7.47 -6.35
C SER A 154 -25.55 -6.09 -6.02
N PRO A 155 -26.06 -5.02 -6.68
CA PRO A 155 -25.63 -3.64 -6.39
C PRO A 155 -25.76 -3.24 -4.91
N TRP A 156 -26.79 -3.72 -4.22
CA TRP A 156 -27.03 -3.43 -2.81
C TRP A 156 -26.09 -4.20 -1.89
N GLY A 157 -25.80 -5.48 -2.20
CA GLY A 157 -24.85 -6.31 -1.49
C GLY A 157 -23.44 -5.73 -1.54
N VAL A 158 -23.00 -5.32 -2.75
CA VAL A 158 -21.71 -4.67 -2.98
C VAL A 158 -21.59 -3.35 -2.20
N ARG A 159 -22.62 -2.49 -2.22
CA ARG A 159 -22.62 -1.26 -1.40
C ARG A 159 -22.53 -1.55 0.09
N ALA A 160 -23.24 -2.56 0.56
CA ALA A 160 -23.20 -2.95 1.96
C ALA A 160 -21.81 -3.49 2.38
N ALA A 161 -21.18 -4.31 1.55
CA ALA A 161 -19.82 -4.82 1.76
C ALA A 161 -18.81 -3.66 1.87
N ILE A 162 -18.83 -2.71 0.93
CA ILE A 162 -17.97 -1.51 0.98
C ILE A 162 -18.11 -0.76 2.31
N ARG A 163 -19.35 -0.51 2.74
CA ARG A 163 -19.60 0.18 4.02
C ARG A 163 -19.08 -0.60 5.22
N ARG A 164 -19.16 -1.93 5.21
CA ARG A 164 -18.60 -2.77 6.28
C ARG A 164 -17.08 -2.63 6.35
N GLN A 165 -16.37 -2.69 5.21
CA GLN A 165 -14.91 -2.55 5.15
C GLN A 165 -14.46 -1.16 5.58
N LEU A 166 -15.11 -0.10 5.12
CA LEU A 166 -14.79 1.27 5.55
C LEU A 166 -15.05 1.47 7.05
N ARG A 167 -16.13 0.90 7.60
CA ARG A 167 -16.37 0.89 9.04
C ARG A 167 -15.29 0.10 9.80
N ALA A 168 -14.73 -0.95 9.21
CA ALA A 168 -13.61 -1.70 9.77
C ALA A 168 -12.28 -0.91 9.73
N GLY A 169 -12.20 0.18 8.97
CA GLY A 169 -11.06 1.10 8.92
C GLY A 169 -10.23 1.00 7.64
N ALA A 170 -10.77 0.43 6.57
CA ALA A 170 -10.14 0.44 5.26
C ALA A 170 -9.99 1.87 4.71
N ASP A 171 -8.86 2.15 4.06
CA ASP A 171 -8.56 3.44 3.41
C ASP A 171 -8.96 3.41 1.92
N TRP A 172 -9.13 2.22 1.36
CA TRP A 172 -9.43 1.94 -0.04
C TRP A 172 -10.46 0.81 -0.13
N VAL A 173 -11.10 0.70 -1.29
CA VAL A 173 -11.91 -0.47 -1.65
C VAL A 173 -11.15 -1.31 -2.67
N LYS A 174 -11.21 -2.64 -2.56
CA LYS A 174 -10.69 -3.58 -3.55
C LYS A 174 -11.80 -4.50 -4.05
N ILE A 175 -11.97 -4.56 -5.36
CA ILE A 175 -12.84 -5.51 -6.06
C ILE A 175 -11.98 -6.53 -6.78
N LEU A 176 -12.36 -7.79 -6.73
CA LEU A 176 -11.73 -8.88 -7.46
C LEU A 176 -12.74 -9.45 -8.46
N THR A 177 -12.41 -9.42 -9.75
CA THR A 177 -13.37 -9.69 -10.84
C THR A 177 -12.97 -10.84 -11.75
N SER A 178 -11.95 -11.62 -11.43
CA SER A 178 -11.33 -12.53 -12.40
C SER A 178 -10.82 -13.82 -11.77
N ASN A 179 -11.71 -14.73 -11.40
CA ASN A 179 -11.33 -16.09 -11.02
C ASN A 179 -11.26 -17.02 -12.26
N ARG A 180 -12.14 -16.82 -13.21
CA ARG A 180 -12.18 -17.57 -14.48
C ARG A 180 -12.03 -16.61 -15.64
N GLY A 181 -11.02 -16.86 -16.46
CA GLY A 181 -10.68 -15.98 -17.58
C GLY A 181 -11.76 -15.77 -18.64
N ASP A 182 -12.84 -16.53 -18.63
CA ASP A 182 -13.92 -16.54 -19.60
C ASP A 182 -15.26 -15.98 -19.08
N ILE A 183 -15.43 -15.83 -17.77
CA ILE A 183 -16.68 -15.41 -17.14
C ILE A 183 -16.52 -14.07 -16.44
N PRO A 184 -17.33 -13.04 -16.75
CA PRO A 184 -17.42 -11.84 -15.93
C PRO A 184 -18.01 -12.18 -14.56
N GLU A 185 -17.29 -11.88 -13.49
CA GLU A 185 -17.76 -12.17 -12.13
C GLU A 185 -18.77 -11.15 -11.60
N PHE A 186 -18.64 -9.90 -12.02
CA PHE A 186 -19.58 -8.85 -11.66
C PHE A 186 -20.30 -8.32 -12.90
N THR A 187 -21.57 -8.00 -12.76
CA THR A 187 -22.33 -7.24 -13.74
C THR A 187 -21.86 -5.78 -13.78
N GLN A 188 -22.16 -5.07 -14.85
CA GLN A 188 -21.85 -3.64 -14.94
C GLN A 188 -22.55 -2.83 -13.84
N GLU A 189 -23.77 -3.19 -13.49
CA GLU A 189 -24.55 -2.53 -12.44
C GLU A 189 -23.89 -2.66 -11.06
N GLU A 190 -23.32 -3.83 -10.77
CA GLU A 190 -22.56 -4.07 -9.53
C GLU A 190 -21.27 -3.27 -9.48
N LEU A 191 -20.53 -3.21 -10.58
CA LEU A 191 -19.32 -2.40 -10.70
C LEU A 191 -19.62 -0.90 -10.58
N ASP A 192 -20.69 -0.43 -11.21
CA ASP A 192 -21.14 0.95 -11.10
C ASP A 192 -21.54 1.29 -9.65
N ALA A 193 -22.24 0.38 -8.99
CA ALA A 193 -22.60 0.53 -7.57
C ALA A 193 -21.38 0.56 -6.67
N ALA A 194 -20.34 -0.25 -6.95
CA ALA A 194 -19.10 -0.26 -6.21
C ALA A 194 -18.36 1.08 -6.31
N VAL A 195 -18.22 1.60 -7.53
CA VAL A 195 -17.56 2.89 -7.81
C VAL A 195 -18.32 4.04 -7.15
N ASP A 196 -19.65 4.09 -7.35
CA ASP A 196 -20.49 5.13 -6.77
C ASP A 196 -20.43 5.13 -5.24
N GLU A 197 -20.53 3.97 -4.60
CA GLU A 197 -20.48 3.89 -3.14
C GLU A 197 -19.12 4.30 -2.59
N ALA A 198 -18.02 3.81 -3.18
CA ALA A 198 -16.67 4.19 -2.75
C ALA A 198 -16.46 5.71 -2.85
N HIS A 199 -16.85 6.32 -3.98
CA HIS A 199 -16.70 7.76 -4.20
C HIS A 199 -17.61 8.59 -3.27
N ARG A 200 -18.84 8.15 -3.01
CA ARG A 200 -19.73 8.79 -2.03
C ARG A 200 -19.16 8.80 -0.63
N GLN A 201 -18.37 7.78 -0.27
CA GLN A 201 -17.66 7.69 1.00
C GLN A 201 -16.30 8.42 0.99
N GLY A 202 -15.93 9.06 -0.13
CA GLY A 202 -14.69 9.81 -0.27
C GLY A 202 -13.43 8.96 -0.43
N VAL A 203 -13.57 7.66 -0.78
CA VAL A 203 -12.45 6.74 -0.94
C VAL A 203 -12.28 6.30 -2.38
N LYS A 204 -11.07 5.85 -2.72
CA LYS A 204 -10.75 5.29 -4.04
C LYS A 204 -11.01 3.79 -4.06
N ILE A 205 -11.21 3.26 -5.27
CA ILE A 205 -11.41 1.85 -5.52
C ILE A 205 -10.34 1.31 -6.45
N ALA A 206 -9.83 0.12 -6.16
CA ALA A 206 -8.93 -0.64 -7.00
C ALA A 206 -9.60 -1.93 -7.46
N VAL A 207 -9.31 -2.36 -8.67
CA VAL A 207 -9.92 -3.57 -9.26
C VAL A 207 -8.83 -4.52 -9.74
N HIS A 208 -8.93 -5.79 -9.37
CA HIS A 208 -8.23 -6.87 -10.05
C HIS A 208 -8.99 -7.18 -11.33
N SER A 209 -8.39 -6.98 -12.49
CA SER A 209 -9.07 -7.11 -13.77
C SER A 209 -8.12 -7.65 -14.84
N ASP A 210 -8.43 -8.82 -15.37
CA ASP A 210 -7.65 -9.50 -16.40
C ASP A 210 -8.14 -9.17 -17.82
N ARG A 211 -9.37 -8.68 -17.95
CA ARG A 211 -10.01 -8.50 -19.25
C ARG A 211 -9.91 -7.09 -19.77
N LYS A 212 -9.73 -7.01 -21.09
CA LYS A 212 -9.70 -5.75 -21.84
C LYS A 212 -11.02 -4.95 -21.72
N SER A 213 -12.15 -5.64 -21.72
CA SER A 213 -13.49 -5.04 -21.56
C SER A 213 -13.72 -4.48 -20.15
N THR A 214 -13.35 -5.20 -19.11
CA THR A 214 -13.43 -4.71 -17.71
C THR A 214 -12.47 -3.54 -17.51
N ARG A 215 -11.30 -3.56 -18.15
CA ARG A 215 -10.35 -2.44 -18.14
C ARG A 215 -10.90 -1.18 -18.80
N LEU A 216 -11.58 -1.29 -19.93
CA LEU A 216 -12.15 -0.14 -20.66
C LEU A 216 -13.30 0.51 -19.89
N ASN A 217 -14.19 -0.28 -19.31
CA ASN A 217 -15.31 0.23 -18.51
C ASN A 217 -14.86 0.89 -17.21
N SER A 218 -13.73 0.45 -16.64
CA SER A 218 -13.16 1.01 -15.42
C SER A 218 -12.38 2.31 -15.66
N SER A 219 -11.84 2.54 -16.86
CA SER A 219 -11.02 3.71 -17.18
C SER A 219 -11.78 5.04 -17.18
N HIS A 220 -13.08 5.03 -17.34
CA HIS A 220 -13.90 6.23 -17.39
C HIS A 220 -14.29 6.81 -16.01
N ARG A 221 -14.02 6.13 -14.90
CA ARG A 221 -14.47 6.55 -13.56
C ARG A 221 -13.41 6.45 -12.45
N CYS A 222 -12.18 6.82 -12.73
CA CYS A 222 -11.12 6.94 -11.71
C CYS A 222 -10.85 5.68 -10.88
N ILE A 223 -10.84 4.52 -11.52
CA ILE A 223 -10.39 3.29 -10.88
C ILE A 223 -8.86 3.28 -10.91
N SER A 224 -8.25 3.24 -9.73
CA SER A 224 -6.80 3.19 -9.61
C SER A 224 -6.32 1.75 -9.75
N TYR A 225 -5.67 1.45 -10.86
CA TYR A 225 -4.91 0.22 -11.03
C TYR A 225 -3.52 0.36 -10.44
N ALA A 226 -3.11 -0.57 -9.61
CA ALA A 226 -1.70 -0.70 -9.26
C ALA A 226 -0.83 -0.94 -10.50
N VAL A 227 -1.34 -1.68 -11.49
CA VAL A 227 -0.63 -1.99 -12.76
C VAL A 227 -0.64 -0.84 -13.77
N PHE A 228 -1.59 0.11 -13.69
CA PHE A 228 -1.70 1.19 -14.68
C PHE A 228 -1.05 2.50 -14.26
N CYS A 229 -0.82 2.72 -12.99
CA CYS A 229 -0.02 3.87 -12.53
C CYS A 229 1.45 3.79 -12.99
N LEU A 230 1.94 2.62 -13.42
CA LEU A 230 3.30 2.39 -13.91
C LEU A 230 3.47 2.53 -15.43
N LYS A 231 2.40 2.86 -16.17
CA LYS A 231 2.44 2.96 -17.64
C LYS A 231 2.05 4.33 -18.18
N LYS A 232 2.43 5.38 -17.51
CA LYS A 232 2.42 6.72 -18.12
C LYS A 232 3.75 7.39 -17.88
#